data_f2fc1f94f40d8a2295bd35aa10bdef19
#
_entry.id   f2fc1f94f40d8a2295bd35aa10bdef19
#
_cell.length_a   1.000
_cell.length_b   1.000
_cell.length_c   1.000
_cell.angle_alpha   90.00
_cell.angle_beta   90.00
_cell.angle_gamma   90.00
#
_symmetry.space_group_name_H-M   'P 1'
#
loop_
_entity.id
_entity.type
_entity.pdbx_description
1 polymer ?
#
loop_
_entity_poly.entity_id
_entity_poly.type
_entity_poly.pdbx_seq_one_letter_code
_entity_poly.pdbx_strand_id
1 'polypeptide(L)'
;MINGHGNNIQGLQHLLKADFSTNVFDNPQTGDLLDYLQTQLRAIRNYPDSECRLLREKLADKFNLSPGYILVTSGSTEAFYLLAHAFQKQCSAIRTPAFAEYEDACTLYNHQILFVEDLNELNNVKPSDLVWIGNPNNPDGRYLRPQQLVAFLEQNPKRLLVVDEAYIDLCEAAESMASLVGQHQNLVVIKSFTKLFAIPGIRIGYLLAHPQIIKKLQACHMPWAVNALALKAGEYILDLPEQPTVALDHRLQESKRMQAELAQVAGFRVFPSPTNYFLCELEQATAAELKKQLLKRHGFLIRDASNFRGLRPGHFRVAAQNKTLNNEFIHALKACINAIQPCLSYPSH
;
A
#
# COMPACT_ATOMS: atom_id res chain seq x y z
N MET A 1 -1.23 10.36 15.76
CA MET A 1 -1.81 9.41 14.79
C MET A 1 -2.63 10.18 13.79
N ILE A 2 -2.33 10.05 12.51
CA ILE A 2 -3.08 10.69 11.44
C ILE A 2 -4.40 9.94 11.28
N ASN A 3 -5.53 10.63 11.45
CA ASN A 3 -6.85 10.05 11.29
C ASN A 3 -7.20 9.87 9.81
N GLY A 4 -7.85 8.76 9.45
CA GLY A 4 -8.45 8.57 8.13
C GLY A 4 -7.76 7.55 7.26
N HIS A 5 -7.91 6.27 7.59
CA HIS A 5 -7.56 5.16 6.70
C HIS A 5 -8.71 4.85 5.71
N GLY A 6 -8.39 4.18 4.59
CA GLY A 6 -9.41 3.58 3.73
C GLY A 6 -10.14 2.43 4.44
N ASN A 7 -11.26 1.98 3.86
CA ASN A 7 -12.08 0.88 4.39
C ASN A 7 -12.67 1.15 5.79
N ASN A 8 -12.91 2.41 6.15
CA ASN A 8 -13.65 2.74 7.36
C ASN A 8 -15.16 2.70 7.07
N ILE A 9 -15.71 1.47 7.07
CA ILE A 9 -17.13 1.17 6.74
C ILE A 9 -18.00 0.97 7.97
N GLN A 10 -17.45 1.10 9.18
CA GLN A 10 -18.23 0.91 10.42
C GLN A 10 -19.41 1.90 10.48
N GLY A 11 -20.61 1.36 10.64
CA GLY A 11 -21.87 2.11 10.63
C GLY A 11 -22.37 2.55 9.25
N LEU A 12 -21.65 2.26 8.17
CA LEU A 12 -22.02 2.65 6.80
C LEU A 12 -22.47 1.48 5.92
N GLN A 13 -22.44 0.25 6.44
CA GLN A 13 -22.72 -0.97 5.66
C GLN A 13 -24.08 -0.94 4.96
N HIS A 14 -25.10 -0.36 5.62
CA HIS A 14 -26.46 -0.25 5.09
C HIS A 14 -26.61 0.74 3.92
N LEU A 15 -25.62 1.61 3.71
CA LEU A 15 -25.58 2.57 2.60
C LEU A 15 -24.69 2.09 1.45
N LEU A 16 -23.87 1.06 1.70
CA LEU A 16 -22.78 0.72 0.80
C LEU A 16 -23.22 -0.22 -0.31
N LYS A 17 -23.13 0.24 -1.56
CA LYS A 17 -23.25 -0.58 -2.77
C LYS A 17 -21.89 -1.16 -3.18
N ALA A 18 -20.83 -0.33 -3.17
CA ALA A 18 -19.48 -0.74 -3.45
C ALA A 18 -18.44 0.18 -2.79
N ASP A 19 -17.30 -0.41 -2.37
CA ASP A 19 -16.20 0.31 -1.74
C ASP A 19 -15.04 0.51 -2.73
N PHE A 20 -14.93 1.72 -3.28
CA PHE A 20 -13.82 2.18 -4.10
C PHE A 20 -12.68 2.81 -3.27
N SER A 21 -12.81 2.85 -1.93
CA SER A 21 -11.82 3.43 -1.03
C SER A 21 -10.70 2.45 -0.64
N THR A 22 -10.95 1.16 -0.76
CA THR A 22 -9.99 0.11 -0.43
C THR A 22 -9.15 -0.29 -1.65
N ASN A 23 -7.83 -0.48 -1.45
CA ASN A 23 -6.92 -0.94 -2.51
C ASN A 23 -6.76 -2.46 -2.52
N VAL A 24 -7.59 -3.17 -1.78
CA VAL A 24 -7.57 -4.63 -1.72
C VAL A 24 -8.13 -5.19 -3.04
N PHE A 25 -7.44 -6.18 -3.60
CA PHE A 25 -7.90 -6.88 -4.79
C PHE A 25 -8.82 -8.04 -4.38
N ASP A 26 -10.01 -8.09 -4.98
CA ASP A 26 -10.93 -9.23 -4.81
C ASP A 26 -10.40 -10.42 -5.63
N ASN A 27 -9.55 -11.22 -4.99
CA ASN A 27 -8.87 -12.33 -5.63
C ASN A 27 -9.77 -13.57 -5.64
N PRO A 28 -9.98 -14.21 -6.79
CA PRO A 28 -10.76 -15.45 -6.87
C PRO A 28 -10.25 -16.58 -5.96
N GLN A 29 -8.94 -16.64 -5.70
CA GLN A 29 -8.32 -17.65 -4.82
C GLN A 29 -8.57 -17.40 -3.32
N THR A 30 -9.18 -16.27 -2.96
CA THR A 30 -9.47 -15.97 -1.53
C THR A 30 -10.45 -16.98 -0.93
N GLY A 31 -11.41 -17.50 -1.73
CA GLY A 31 -12.33 -18.54 -1.29
C GLY A 31 -11.61 -19.81 -0.82
N ASP A 32 -10.74 -20.35 -1.65
CA ASP A 32 -9.96 -21.56 -1.34
C ASP A 32 -9.07 -21.37 -0.11
N LEU A 33 -8.47 -20.19 0.02
CA LEU A 33 -7.68 -19.83 1.21
C LEU A 33 -8.54 -19.80 2.48
N LEU A 34 -9.74 -19.23 2.42
CA LEU A 34 -10.65 -19.20 3.57
C LEU A 34 -11.11 -20.60 3.96
N ASP A 35 -11.44 -21.47 3.00
CA ASP A 35 -11.80 -22.86 3.23
C ASP A 35 -10.63 -23.63 3.86
N TYR A 36 -9.41 -23.44 3.36
CA TYR A 36 -8.23 -23.99 4.01
C TYR A 36 -8.09 -23.53 5.45
N LEU A 37 -8.22 -22.23 5.73
CA LEU A 37 -8.09 -21.68 7.07
C LEU A 37 -9.16 -22.22 8.03
N GLN A 38 -10.36 -22.52 7.56
CA GLN A 38 -11.38 -23.19 8.38
C GLN A 38 -10.89 -24.56 8.89
N THR A 39 -10.17 -25.32 8.07
CA THR A 39 -9.58 -26.60 8.50
C THR A 39 -8.46 -26.42 9.53
N GLN A 40 -7.83 -25.25 9.55
CA GLN A 40 -6.70 -24.92 10.44
C GLN A 40 -7.10 -24.24 11.75
N LEU A 41 -8.38 -24.02 12.02
CA LEU A 41 -8.85 -23.30 13.21
C LEU A 41 -8.31 -23.87 14.54
N ARG A 42 -8.05 -25.19 14.60
CA ARG A 42 -7.48 -25.82 15.79
C ARG A 42 -6.07 -25.32 16.16
N ALA A 43 -5.34 -24.73 15.19
CA ALA A 43 -4.00 -24.17 15.43
C ALA A 43 -4.01 -23.05 16.49
N ILE A 44 -5.16 -22.35 16.69
CA ILE A 44 -5.28 -21.28 17.70
C ILE A 44 -5.17 -21.76 19.15
N ARG A 45 -5.23 -23.08 19.40
CA ARG A 45 -5.12 -23.66 20.74
C ARG A 45 -3.69 -23.70 21.26
N ASN A 46 -2.70 -23.47 20.41
CA ASN A 46 -1.29 -23.51 20.75
C ASN A 46 -0.62 -22.17 20.38
N TYR A 47 0.44 -21.83 21.09
CA TYR A 47 1.31 -20.74 20.67
C TYR A 47 1.91 -21.06 19.29
N PRO A 48 1.93 -20.10 18.35
CA PRO A 48 2.59 -20.29 17.07
C PRO A 48 4.11 -20.38 17.22
N ASP A 49 4.82 -20.78 16.17
CA ASP A 49 6.28 -20.69 16.14
C ASP A 49 6.70 -19.21 16.22
N SER A 50 7.34 -18.84 17.34
CA SER A 50 7.78 -17.46 17.60
C SER A 50 8.79 -16.93 16.57
N GLU A 51 9.50 -17.81 15.87
CA GLU A 51 10.48 -17.48 14.83
C GLU A 51 9.92 -17.58 13.42
N CYS A 52 8.69 -18.05 13.25
CA CYS A 52 8.03 -18.24 11.94
C CYS A 52 8.90 -19.05 10.96
N ARG A 53 9.59 -20.10 11.42
CA ARG A 53 10.65 -20.81 10.69
C ARG A 53 10.19 -21.29 9.33
N LEU A 54 9.12 -22.07 9.27
CA LEU A 54 8.62 -22.64 8.02
C LEU A 54 8.28 -21.53 6.98
N LEU A 55 7.61 -20.45 7.41
CA LEU A 55 7.26 -19.36 6.51
C LEU A 55 8.51 -18.60 6.05
N ARG A 56 9.51 -18.41 6.94
CA ARG A 56 10.80 -17.79 6.58
C ARG A 56 11.59 -18.64 5.59
N GLU A 57 11.61 -19.96 5.76
CA GLU A 57 12.26 -20.90 4.83
C GLU A 57 11.62 -20.82 3.45
N LYS A 58 10.29 -20.92 3.34
CA LYS A 58 9.58 -20.78 2.06
C LYS A 58 9.82 -19.43 1.37
N LEU A 59 9.85 -18.35 2.14
CA LEU A 59 10.17 -17.01 1.60
C LEU A 59 11.64 -16.93 1.14
N ALA A 60 12.55 -17.52 1.89
CA ALA A 60 13.97 -17.57 1.54
C ALA A 60 14.18 -18.32 0.22
N ASP A 61 13.55 -19.48 0.06
CA ASP A 61 13.56 -20.26 -1.19
C ASP A 61 12.99 -19.44 -2.36
N LYS A 62 11.83 -18.79 -2.16
CA LYS A 62 11.19 -17.94 -3.18
C LYS A 62 12.12 -16.83 -3.71
N PHE A 63 12.89 -16.20 -2.84
CA PHE A 63 13.78 -15.08 -3.19
C PHE A 63 15.25 -15.50 -3.40
N ASN A 64 15.56 -16.80 -3.33
CA ASN A 64 16.92 -17.35 -3.39
C ASN A 64 17.87 -16.67 -2.39
N LEU A 65 17.40 -16.56 -1.14
CA LEU A 65 18.12 -15.98 0.00
C LEU A 65 18.24 -17.00 1.13
N SER A 66 19.04 -16.71 2.15
CA SER A 66 18.97 -17.47 3.40
C SER A 66 17.84 -16.95 4.32
N PRO A 67 17.27 -17.79 5.22
CA PRO A 67 16.24 -17.34 6.17
C PRO A 67 16.67 -16.17 7.07
N GLY A 68 17.98 -15.94 7.21
CA GLY A 68 18.54 -14.80 7.92
C GLY A 68 18.23 -13.43 7.31
N TYR A 69 17.80 -13.37 6.06
CA TYR A 69 17.36 -12.16 5.36
C TYR A 69 15.89 -11.81 5.58
N ILE A 70 15.12 -12.69 6.24
CA ILE A 70 13.65 -12.59 6.31
C ILE A 70 13.20 -12.34 7.76
N LEU A 71 12.28 -11.38 7.95
CA LEU A 71 11.51 -11.22 9.18
C LEU A 71 10.02 -11.18 8.83
N VAL A 72 9.24 -12.11 9.41
CA VAL A 72 7.78 -12.13 9.27
C VAL A 72 7.16 -11.22 10.32
N THR A 73 6.12 -10.48 9.94
CA THR A 73 5.48 -9.46 10.77
C THR A 73 3.95 -9.55 10.75
N SER A 74 3.31 -8.98 11.76
CA SER A 74 1.84 -8.84 11.86
C SER A 74 1.33 -7.75 10.88
N GLY A 75 1.44 -8.02 9.58
CA GLY A 75 1.23 -7.08 8.49
C GLY A 75 2.46 -6.16 8.27
N SER A 76 2.49 -5.49 7.13
CA SER A 76 3.58 -4.54 6.79
C SER A 76 3.69 -3.37 7.77
N THR A 77 2.59 -2.98 8.40
CA THR A 77 2.58 -1.88 9.38
C THR A 77 3.51 -2.15 10.54
N GLU A 78 3.53 -3.37 11.10
CA GLU A 78 4.49 -3.70 12.17
C GLU A 78 5.93 -3.51 11.72
N ALA A 79 6.27 -3.84 10.47
CA ALA A 79 7.62 -3.63 9.96
C ALA A 79 8.05 -2.15 9.99
N PHE A 80 7.13 -1.21 9.74
CA PHE A 80 7.43 0.24 9.82
C PHE A 80 7.79 0.63 11.26
N TYR A 81 6.99 0.20 12.23
CA TYR A 81 7.22 0.50 13.63
C TYR A 81 8.49 -0.16 14.18
N LEU A 82 8.79 -1.40 13.77
CA LEU A 82 10.03 -2.08 14.14
C LEU A 82 11.28 -1.37 13.57
N LEU A 83 11.23 -0.94 12.32
CA LEU A 83 12.32 -0.16 11.71
C LEU A 83 12.51 1.16 12.44
N ALA A 84 11.45 1.91 12.65
CA ALA A 84 11.54 3.18 13.38
C ALA A 84 12.06 2.97 14.81
N HIS A 85 11.65 1.90 15.51
CA HIS A 85 12.15 1.56 16.85
C HIS A 85 13.63 1.19 16.83
N ALA A 86 14.02 0.28 15.93
CA ALA A 86 15.41 -0.19 15.86
C ALA A 86 16.41 0.93 15.48
N PHE A 87 15.93 1.95 14.77
CA PHE A 87 16.70 3.13 14.36
C PHE A 87 16.23 4.42 15.02
N GLN A 88 15.71 4.33 16.25
CA GLN A 88 15.17 5.47 16.99
C GLN A 88 16.15 6.65 17.10
N LYS A 89 15.60 7.87 17.15
CA LYS A 89 16.34 9.15 17.28
C LYS A 89 17.24 9.48 16.08
N GLN A 90 17.12 8.75 14.96
CA GLN A 90 17.84 9.04 13.74
C GLN A 90 17.06 10.01 12.83
N CYS A 91 17.65 10.41 11.72
CA CYS A 91 16.99 11.24 10.73
C CYS A 91 16.34 10.35 9.65
N SER A 92 15.05 10.55 9.42
CA SER A 92 14.27 9.86 8.39
C SER A 92 13.78 10.82 7.32
N ALA A 93 14.06 10.54 6.05
CA ALA A 93 13.45 11.23 4.93
C ALA A 93 12.25 10.41 4.43
N ILE A 94 11.09 11.04 4.30
CA ILE A 94 9.86 10.41 3.80
C ILE A 94 9.47 11.08 2.49
N ARG A 95 9.40 10.29 1.41
CA ARG A 95 8.93 10.79 0.13
C ARG A 95 7.42 10.95 0.14
N THR A 96 6.94 12.16 -0.12
CA THR A 96 5.51 12.52 -0.07
C THR A 96 4.89 12.72 -1.47
N PRO A 97 3.57 12.59 -1.59
CA PRO A 97 2.63 12.12 -0.56
C PRO A 97 2.90 10.65 -0.21
N ALA A 98 2.68 10.24 1.03
CA ALA A 98 3.01 8.90 1.51
C ALA A 98 1.96 8.34 2.48
N PHE A 99 2.03 7.03 2.69
CA PHE A 99 1.24 6.36 3.72
C PHE A 99 1.60 6.91 5.11
N ALA A 100 0.59 7.33 5.86
CA ALA A 100 0.77 8.05 7.12
C ALA A 100 1.57 7.29 8.18
N GLU A 101 1.52 5.95 8.14
CA GLU A 101 2.18 5.12 9.15
C GLU A 101 3.71 5.25 9.14
N TYR A 102 4.33 5.71 8.05
CA TYR A 102 5.78 5.99 8.06
C TYR A 102 6.08 7.19 8.98
N GLU A 103 5.30 8.27 8.85
CA GLU A 103 5.42 9.45 9.69
C GLU A 103 5.05 9.15 11.14
N ASP A 104 3.96 8.41 11.38
CA ASP A 104 3.49 8.03 12.71
C ASP A 104 4.53 7.16 13.44
N ALA A 105 5.12 6.17 12.76
CA ALA A 105 6.17 5.33 13.32
C ALA A 105 7.43 6.15 13.65
N CYS A 106 7.89 6.98 12.72
CA CYS A 106 9.04 7.84 12.93
C CYS A 106 8.83 8.83 14.09
N THR A 107 7.63 9.41 14.19
CA THR A 107 7.27 10.33 15.27
C THR A 107 7.28 9.63 16.62
N LEU A 108 6.70 8.42 16.71
CA LEU A 108 6.63 7.65 17.95
C LEU A 108 8.03 7.36 18.53
N TYR A 109 9.01 7.12 17.66
CA TYR A 109 10.38 6.78 18.05
C TYR A 109 11.36 7.95 17.93
N ASN A 110 10.85 9.19 17.93
CA ASN A 110 11.60 10.43 18.01
C ASN A 110 12.61 10.63 16.87
N HIS A 111 12.27 10.23 15.64
CA HIS A 111 13.06 10.57 14.47
C HIS A 111 12.97 12.06 14.15
N GLN A 112 14.06 12.63 13.63
CA GLN A 112 13.98 13.89 12.89
C GLN A 112 13.45 13.59 11.50
N ILE A 113 12.29 14.14 11.13
CA ILE A 113 11.62 13.81 9.88
C ILE A 113 11.85 14.93 8.87
N LEU A 114 12.32 14.53 7.67
CA LEU A 114 12.41 15.36 6.49
C LEU A 114 11.37 14.87 5.48
N PHE A 115 10.66 15.80 4.84
CA PHE A 115 9.74 15.45 3.75
C PHE A 115 10.35 15.90 2.43
N VAL A 116 10.30 15.00 1.43
CA VAL A 116 10.80 15.25 0.08
C VAL A 116 9.78 14.79 -0.95
N GLU A 117 9.69 15.47 -2.07
CA GLU A 117 8.80 15.06 -3.17
C GLU A 117 9.52 14.15 -4.17
N ASP A 118 10.84 14.34 -4.30
CA ASP A 118 11.69 13.54 -5.17
C ASP A 118 12.96 13.07 -4.45
N LEU A 119 13.48 11.88 -4.82
CA LEU A 119 14.71 11.33 -4.24
C LEU A 119 15.94 12.21 -4.56
N ASN A 120 15.92 12.93 -5.68
CA ASN A 120 17.02 13.82 -6.05
C ASN A 120 17.18 15.00 -5.09
N GLU A 121 16.12 15.42 -4.40
CA GLU A 121 16.19 16.47 -3.36
C GLU A 121 17.08 16.04 -2.19
N LEU A 122 17.20 14.72 -1.93
CA LEU A 122 18.04 14.18 -0.88
C LEU A 122 19.54 14.46 -1.07
N ASN A 123 19.97 14.78 -2.29
CA ASN A 123 21.36 15.16 -2.57
C ASN A 123 21.69 16.54 -1.99
N ASN A 124 20.66 17.38 -1.75
CA ASN A 124 20.79 18.76 -1.32
C ASN A 124 20.34 19.02 0.15
N VAL A 125 19.82 17.99 0.83
CA VAL A 125 19.37 18.10 2.23
C VAL A 125 20.37 17.44 3.18
N LYS A 126 20.23 17.76 4.49
CA LYS A 126 21.03 17.12 5.54
C LYS A 126 21.02 15.60 5.40
N PRO A 127 22.11 14.90 5.73
CA PRO A 127 22.14 13.46 5.69
C PRO A 127 20.96 12.88 6.48
N SER A 128 20.14 12.06 5.81
CA SER A 128 19.15 11.21 6.46
C SER A 128 19.73 9.81 6.60
N ASP A 129 19.43 9.15 7.72
CA ASP A 129 19.89 7.79 7.96
C ASP A 129 18.98 6.78 7.26
N LEU A 130 17.65 7.06 7.24
CA LEU A 130 16.64 6.25 6.57
C LEU A 130 15.92 7.07 5.50
N VAL A 131 15.54 6.40 4.42
CA VAL A 131 14.71 6.95 3.34
C VAL A 131 13.53 6.03 3.12
N TRP A 132 12.31 6.55 3.26
CA TRP A 132 11.07 5.79 3.18
C TRP A 132 10.34 6.10 1.87
N ILE A 133 10.01 5.06 1.11
CA ILE A 133 9.22 5.16 -0.12
C ILE A 133 8.19 4.05 -0.19
N GLY A 134 6.98 4.35 -0.65
CA GLY A 134 6.04 3.36 -1.17
C GLY A 134 6.36 3.09 -2.65
N ASN A 135 6.39 1.83 -3.09
CA ASN A 135 6.67 1.49 -4.48
C ASN A 135 5.94 0.22 -4.93
N PRO A 136 4.76 0.32 -5.57
CA PRO A 136 4.03 1.55 -5.93
C PRO A 136 3.56 2.34 -4.73
N ASN A 137 3.54 3.67 -4.88
CA ASN A 137 3.21 4.56 -3.79
C ASN A 137 1.69 4.64 -3.53
N ASN A 138 1.31 4.78 -2.30
CA ASN A 138 -0.04 5.11 -1.87
C ASN A 138 -0.03 6.55 -1.33
N PRO A 139 -0.79 7.51 -1.95
CA PRO A 139 -2.05 7.30 -2.66
C PRO A 139 -2.00 7.37 -4.19
N ASP A 140 -0.91 7.80 -4.81
CA ASP A 140 -0.85 8.20 -6.23
C ASP A 140 -0.51 7.06 -7.21
N GLY A 141 -0.12 5.88 -6.70
CA GLY A 141 0.24 4.71 -7.52
C GLY A 141 1.58 4.85 -8.24
N ARG A 142 2.36 5.93 -8.00
CA ARG A 142 3.64 6.15 -8.68
C ARG A 142 4.60 4.98 -8.43
N TYR A 143 5.15 4.44 -9.50
CA TYR A 143 6.12 3.36 -9.47
C TYR A 143 7.49 3.85 -9.98
N LEU A 144 8.53 3.52 -9.22
CA LEU A 144 9.93 3.73 -9.59
C LEU A 144 10.53 2.38 -10.01
N ARG A 145 11.21 2.37 -11.14
CA ARG A 145 11.86 1.15 -11.65
C ARG A 145 13.07 0.77 -10.78
N PRO A 146 13.42 -0.51 -10.67
CA PRO A 146 14.59 -0.95 -9.90
C PRO A 146 15.88 -0.21 -10.24
N GLN A 147 16.11 0.10 -11.51
CA GLN A 147 17.31 0.81 -11.95
C GLN A 147 17.45 2.20 -11.31
N GLN A 148 16.34 2.91 -11.09
CA GLN A 148 16.33 4.21 -10.43
C GLN A 148 16.67 4.08 -8.94
N LEU A 149 16.16 3.04 -8.29
CA LEU A 149 16.41 2.78 -6.87
C LEU A 149 17.81 2.23 -6.62
N VAL A 150 18.35 1.39 -7.52
CA VAL A 150 19.74 0.91 -7.47
C VAL A 150 20.70 2.09 -7.61
N ALA A 151 20.49 2.97 -8.59
CA ALA A 151 21.31 4.17 -8.74
C ALA A 151 21.33 5.03 -7.46
N PHE A 152 20.17 5.15 -6.78
CA PHE A 152 20.09 5.85 -5.49
C PHE A 152 20.90 5.12 -4.40
N LEU A 153 20.79 3.78 -4.27
CA LEU A 153 21.51 2.97 -3.29
C LEU A 153 23.01 3.10 -3.45
N GLU A 154 23.53 3.05 -4.66
CA GLU A 154 24.93 3.15 -5.00
C GLU A 154 25.51 4.54 -4.68
N GLN A 155 24.75 5.58 -4.98
CA GLN A 155 25.13 6.97 -4.67
C GLN A 155 25.04 7.30 -3.17
N ASN A 156 24.26 6.53 -2.40
CA ASN A 156 23.97 6.78 -1.00
C ASN A 156 24.27 5.56 -0.10
N PRO A 157 25.50 5.00 -0.08
CA PRO A 157 25.79 3.72 0.59
C PRO A 157 25.62 3.76 2.11
N LYS A 158 25.54 4.95 2.71
CA LYS A 158 25.32 5.14 4.16
C LYS A 158 23.86 5.32 4.54
N ARG A 159 22.95 5.51 3.57
CA ARG A 159 21.51 5.67 3.80
C ARG A 159 20.81 4.33 3.65
N LEU A 160 19.94 4.00 4.58
CA LEU A 160 19.09 2.81 4.49
C LEU A 160 17.81 3.16 3.69
N LEU A 161 17.67 2.56 2.52
CA LEU A 161 16.46 2.72 1.70
C LEU A 161 15.42 1.68 2.13
N VAL A 162 14.26 2.16 2.59
CA VAL A 162 13.10 1.35 2.98
C VAL A 162 12.06 1.47 1.87
N VAL A 163 11.83 0.37 1.16
CA VAL A 163 10.87 0.26 0.04
C VAL A 163 9.66 -0.54 0.50
N ASP A 164 8.52 0.13 0.62
CA ASP A 164 7.24 -0.54 0.89
C ASP A 164 6.62 -1.01 -0.43
N GLU A 165 6.64 -2.31 -0.65
CA GLU A 165 6.09 -3.00 -1.81
C GLU A 165 4.74 -3.67 -1.51
N ALA A 166 3.95 -3.15 -0.58
CA ALA A 166 2.64 -3.75 -0.26
C ALA A 166 1.69 -3.85 -1.47
N TYR A 167 1.94 -3.09 -2.54
CA TYR A 167 1.13 -3.04 -3.75
C TYR A 167 1.86 -3.50 -5.02
N ILE A 168 3.08 -4.02 -4.92
CA ILE A 168 3.89 -4.38 -6.09
C ILE A 168 3.20 -5.43 -6.97
N ASP A 169 2.54 -6.40 -6.35
CA ASP A 169 1.83 -7.48 -7.03
C ASP A 169 0.51 -7.00 -7.70
N LEU A 170 0.09 -5.76 -7.45
CA LEU A 170 -1.06 -5.07 -8.05
C LEU A 170 -0.65 -3.97 -9.04
N CYS A 171 0.57 -4.04 -9.54
CA CYS A 171 1.15 -3.05 -10.45
C CYS A 171 1.56 -3.72 -11.77
N GLU A 172 1.12 -3.13 -12.88
CA GLU A 172 1.43 -3.66 -14.19
C GLU A 172 2.94 -3.62 -14.48
N ALA A 173 3.46 -4.75 -14.95
CA ALA A 173 4.86 -4.91 -15.35
C ALA A 173 5.88 -4.40 -14.31
N ALA A 174 5.53 -4.47 -13.01
CA ALA A 174 6.41 -4.06 -11.95
C ALA A 174 7.45 -5.15 -11.61
N GLU A 175 8.66 -4.71 -11.34
CA GLU A 175 9.74 -5.55 -10.85
C GLU A 175 10.02 -5.20 -9.38
N SER A 176 10.09 -6.23 -8.53
CA SER A 176 10.34 -6.07 -7.10
C SER A 176 11.83 -5.87 -6.79
N MET A 177 12.13 -4.99 -5.83
CA MET A 177 13.47 -4.83 -5.26
C MET A 177 13.89 -6.02 -4.38
N ALA A 178 12.99 -6.94 -4.05
CA ALA A 178 13.26 -8.05 -3.15
C ALA A 178 14.39 -8.96 -3.64
N SER A 179 14.52 -9.19 -4.95
CA SER A 179 15.60 -9.96 -5.56
C SER A 179 16.99 -9.32 -5.40
N LEU A 180 17.04 -8.02 -5.09
CA LEU A 180 18.28 -7.25 -4.98
C LEU A 180 18.78 -7.10 -3.53
N VAL A 181 18.01 -7.56 -2.54
CA VAL A 181 18.36 -7.42 -1.11
C VAL A 181 19.68 -8.15 -0.77
N GLY A 182 19.97 -9.27 -1.45
CA GLY A 182 21.26 -9.98 -1.29
C GLY A 182 22.48 -9.20 -1.80
N GLN A 183 22.29 -8.21 -2.67
CA GLN A 183 23.33 -7.42 -3.32
C GLN A 183 23.55 -6.06 -2.65
N HIS A 184 22.54 -5.52 -1.94
CA HIS A 184 22.58 -4.19 -1.32
C HIS A 184 22.32 -4.25 0.18
N GLN A 185 23.37 -4.03 0.99
CA GLN A 185 23.27 -4.08 2.45
C GLN A 185 22.43 -2.94 3.06
N ASN A 186 22.23 -1.88 2.30
CA ASN A 186 21.46 -0.69 2.67
C ASN A 186 20.05 -0.66 2.07
N LEU A 187 19.49 -1.84 1.73
CA LEU A 187 18.14 -2.00 1.22
C LEU A 187 17.28 -2.81 2.20
N VAL A 188 16.08 -2.29 2.48
CA VAL A 188 14.98 -3.01 3.14
C VAL A 188 13.78 -3.02 2.20
N VAL A 189 13.20 -4.19 1.95
CA VAL A 189 11.97 -4.33 1.16
C VAL A 189 10.88 -4.90 2.06
N ILE A 190 9.73 -4.23 2.14
CA ILE A 190 8.59 -4.65 2.95
C ILE A 190 7.49 -5.13 2.01
N LYS A 191 6.92 -6.31 2.28
CA LYS A 191 5.86 -6.92 1.47
C LYS A 191 4.66 -7.32 2.32
N SER A 192 3.51 -7.47 1.66
CA SER A 192 2.26 -7.83 2.32
C SER A 192 1.48 -8.83 1.48
N PHE A 193 0.97 -9.89 2.09
CA PHE A 193 0.02 -10.81 1.45
C PHE A 193 -1.40 -10.23 1.35
N THR A 194 -1.69 -9.22 2.17
CA THR A 194 -3.08 -8.79 2.44
C THR A 194 -3.77 -8.14 1.26
N LYS A 195 -3.01 -7.50 0.34
CA LYS A 195 -3.60 -6.70 -0.75
C LYS A 195 -3.99 -7.57 -1.93
N LEU A 196 -3.13 -8.51 -2.32
CA LEU A 196 -3.38 -9.42 -3.43
C LEU A 196 -4.41 -10.50 -3.07
N PHE A 197 -4.43 -10.99 -1.82
CA PHE A 197 -5.29 -12.10 -1.39
C PHE A 197 -6.54 -11.66 -0.60
N ALA A 198 -6.85 -10.38 -0.54
CA ALA A 198 -8.02 -9.82 0.15
C ALA A 198 -8.20 -10.28 1.62
N ILE A 199 -7.10 -10.41 2.35
CA ILE A 199 -7.08 -10.89 3.75
C ILE A 199 -6.54 -9.83 4.75
N PRO A 200 -7.00 -8.58 4.71
CA PRO A 200 -6.45 -7.55 5.60
C PRO A 200 -6.65 -7.85 7.09
N GLY A 201 -7.67 -8.63 7.44
CA GLY A 201 -7.97 -9.03 8.82
C GLY A 201 -7.02 -10.07 9.40
N ILE A 202 -6.31 -10.85 8.57
CA ILE A 202 -5.41 -11.93 9.04
C ILE A 202 -4.11 -11.37 9.63
N ARG A 203 -3.67 -10.18 9.21
CA ARG A 203 -2.47 -9.49 9.68
C ARG A 203 -1.18 -10.28 9.40
N ILE A 204 -0.79 -10.39 8.15
CA ILE A 204 0.43 -11.05 7.70
C ILE A 204 1.21 -10.21 6.69
N GLY A 205 2.50 -10.05 6.93
CA GLY A 205 3.47 -9.39 6.05
C GLY A 205 4.87 -9.86 6.38
N TYR A 206 5.84 -9.37 5.68
CA TYR A 206 7.25 -9.68 5.92
C TYR A 206 8.14 -8.56 5.36
N LEU A 207 9.38 -8.55 5.83
CA LEU A 207 10.41 -7.72 5.25
C LEU A 207 11.65 -8.55 4.92
N LEU A 208 12.39 -8.06 3.93
CA LEU A 208 13.66 -8.60 3.51
C LEU A 208 14.73 -7.51 3.73
N ALA A 209 15.86 -7.89 4.35
CA ALA A 209 16.98 -6.99 4.57
C ALA A 209 18.26 -7.79 4.84
N HIS A 210 19.42 -7.13 4.81
CA HIS A 210 20.67 -7.74 5.21
C HIS A 210 20.59 -8.35 6.64
N PRO A 211 21.19 -9.51 6.92
CA PRO A 211 21.06 -10.20 8.21
C PRO A 211 21.40 -9.36 9.45
N GLN A 212 22.33 -8.40 9.34
CA GLN A 212 22.62 -7.47 10.43
C GLN A 212 21.44 -6.57 10.78
N ILE A 213 20.66 -6.13 9.77
CA ILE A 213 19.44 -5.34 9.97
C ILE A 213 18.37 -6.24 10.59
N ILE A 214 18.16 -7.45 10.04
CA ILE A 214 17.21 -8.43 10.59
C ILE A 214 17.49 -8.70 12.08
N LYS A 215 18.74 -8.93 12.44
CA LYS A 215 19.14 -9.15 13.86
C LYS A 215 18.80 -7.95 14.74
N LYS A 216 19.00 -6.73 14.24
CA LYS A 216 18.66 -5.50 14.95
C LYS A 216 17.14 -5.37 15.15
N LEU A 217 16.34 -5.71 14.14
CA LEU A 217 14.89 -5.71 14.21
C LEU A 217 14.36 -6.78 15.18
N GLN A 218 14.92 -7.99 15.13
CA GLN A 218 14.56 -9.09 16.04
C GLN A 218 14.74 -8.72 17.51
N ALA A 219 15.74 -7.90 17.84
CA ALA A 219 15.94 -7.42 19.21
C ALA A 219 14.80 -6.53 19.74
N CYS A 220 13.99 -5.96 18.82
CA CYS A 220 12.83 -5.12 19.14
C CYS A 220 11.49 -5.84 18.88
N HIS A 221 11.53 -7.02 18.24
CA HIS A 221 10.34 -7.76 17.86
C HIS A 221 9.75 -8.50 19.03
N MET A 222 8.43 -8.38 19.23
CA MET A 222 7.74 -9.08 20.29
C MET A 222 7.62 -10.59 19.95
N PRO A 223 7.87 -11.50 20.92
CA PRO A 223 7.63 -12.92 20.69
C PRO A 223 6.14 -13.16 20.36
N TRP A 224 5.88 -14.11 19.45
CA TRP A 224 4.52 -14.50 19.03
C TRP A 224 3.68 -13.35 18.44
N ALA A 225 4.29 -12.31 17.89
CA ALA A 225 3.57 -11.20 17.26
C ALA A 225 2.69 -11.65 16.10
N VAL A 226 3.08 -12.70 15.38
CA VAL A 226 2.33 -13.26 14.26
C VAL A 226 1.46 -14.42 14.73
N ASN A 227 0.14 -14.31 14.52
CA ASN A 227 -0.80 -15.33 14.97
C ASN A 227 -0.75 -16.63 14.14
N ALA A 228 -1.23 -17.73 14.71
CA ALA A 228 -1.15 -19.06 14.10
C ALA A 228 -1.85 -19.15 12.73
N LEU A 229 -3.03 -18.52 12.56
CA LEU A 229 -3.75 -18.54 11.29
C LEU A 229 -3.07 -17.69 10.23
N ALA A 230 -2.39 -16.60 10.63
CA ALA A 230 -1.59 -15.79 9.74
C ALA A 230 -0.41 -16.59 9.16
N LEU A 231 0.29 -17.38 10.00
CA LEU A 231 1.34 -18.27 9.51
C LEU A 231 0.79 -19.30 8.52
N LYS A 232 -0.34 -19.95 8.84
CA LYS A 232 -0.99 -20.91 7.94
C LYS A 232 -1.43 -20.27 6.63
N ALA A 233 -1.94 -19.06 6.65
CA ALA A 233 -2.28 -18.31 5.44
C ALA A 233 -1.04 -18.03 4.58
N GLY A 234 0.05 -17.53 5.17
CA GLY A 234 1.30 -17.27 4.45
C GLY A 234 1.93 -18.52 3.86
N GLU A 235 1.96 -19.63 4.61
CA GLU A 235 2.43 -20.95 4.16
C GLU A 235 1.64 -21.42 2.94
N TYR A 236 0.29 -21.39 3.02
CA TYR A 236 -0.60 -21.80 1.95
C TYR A 236 -0.41 -20.95 0.67
N ILE A 237 -0.35 -19.64 0.83
CA ILE A 237 -0.17 -18.71 -0.30
C ILE A 237 1.13 -19.00 -1.05
N LEU A 238 2.21 -19.32 -0.34
CA LEU A 238 3.49 -19.62 -0.98
C LEU A 238 3.53 -21.00 -1.66
N ASP A 239 2.60 -21.88 -1.34
CA ASP A 239 2.42 -23.17 -2.04
C ASP A 239 1.54 -23.04 -3.30
N LEU A 240 0.86 -21.91 -3.47
CA LEU A 240 0.09 -21.67 -4.70
C LEU A 240 1.04 -21.45 -5.88
N PRO A 241 0.70 -21.98 -7.06
CA PRO A 241 1.47 -21.68 -8.26
C PRO A 241 1.47 -20.18 -8.53
N GLU A 242 2.63 -19.64 -8.89
CA GLU A 242 2.74 -18.24 -9.32
C GLU A 242 1.93 -18.06 -10.61
N GLN A 243 0.83 -17.36 -10.50
CA GLN A 243 0.03 -16.98 -11.67
C GLN A 243 -0.30 -15.50 -11.61
N PRO A 244 -0.01 -14.75 -12.68
CA PRO A 244 -0.79 -13.57 -12.96
C PRO A 244 -2.23 -14.06 -13.16
N THR A 245 -3.12 -13.70 -12.26
CA THR A 245 -4.50 -14.09 -12.42
C THR A 245 -5.10 -13.26 -13.56
N VAL A 246 -5.78 -13.91 -14.50
CA VAL A 246 -6.55 -13.23 -15.56
C VAL A 246 -7.46 -12.15 -14.96
N ALA A 247 -7.95 -12.40 -13.74
CA ALA A 247 -8.75 -11.44 -12.98
C ALA A 247 -7.96 -10.16 -12.61
N LEU A 248 -6.67 -10.27 -12.29
CA LEU A 248 -5.82 -9.09 -12.00
C LEU A 248 -5.56 -8.29 -13.26
N ASP A 249 -5.24 -8.96 -14.38
CA ASP A 249 -5.03 -8.29 -15.67
C ASP A 249 -6.27 -7.50 -16.09
N HIS A 250 -7.46 -8.11 -15.98
CA HIS A 250 -8.72 -7.42 -16.23
C HIS A 250 -8.92 -6.22 -15.30
N ARG A 251 -8.55 -6.34 -14.01
CA ARG A 251 -8.66 -5.23 -13.04
C ARG A 251 -7.72 -4.07 -13.40
N LEU A 252 -6.50 -4.36 -13.83
CA LEU A 252 -5.54 -3.34 -14.26
C LEU A 252 -5.99 -2.66 -15.58
N GLN A 253 -6.52 -3.43 -16.53
CA GLN A 253 -7.12 -2.87 -17.75
C GLN A 253 -8.31 -1.95 -17.43
N GLU A 254 -9.19 -2.37 -16.51
CA GLU A 254 -10.30 -1.54 -16.04
C GLU A 254 -9.84 -0.28 -15.32
N SER A 255 -8.75 -0.35 -14.52
CA SER A 255 -8.15 0.83 -13.90
C SER A 255 -7.68 1.84 -14.97
N LYS A 256 -6.98 1.38 -15.99
CA LYS A 256 -6.55 2.24 -17.12
C LYS A 256 -7.73 2.86 -17.86
N ARG A 257 -8.76 2.07 -18.15
CA ARG A 257 -9.97 2.57 -18.82
C ARG A 257 -10.66 3.65 -17.98
N MET A 258 -10.83 3.42 -16.68
CA MET A 258 -11.40 4.41 -15.77
C MET A 258 -10.59 5.71 -15.75
N GLN A 259 -9.28 5.61 -15.65
CA GLN A 259 -8.39 6.78 -15.66
C GLN A 259 -8.57 7.59 -16.96
N ALA A 260 -8.57 6.92 -18.12
CA ALA A 260 -8.74 7.58 -19.41
C ALA A 260 -10.11 8.26 -19.54
N GLU A 261 -11.18 7.61 -19.07
CA GLU A 261 -12.54 8.15 -19.14
C GLU A 261 -12.74 9.32 -18.16
N LEU A 262 -12.22 9.25 -16.95
CA LEU A 262 -12.30 10.30 -15.96
C LEU A 262 -11.43 11.52 -16.32
N ALA A 263 -10.32 11.33 -17.01
CA ALA A 263 -9.47 12.42 -17.48
C ALA A 263 -10.17 13.35 -18.51
N GLN A 264 -11.30 12.91 -19.09
CA GLN A 264 -12.11 13.73 -20.01
C GLN A 264 -13.16 14.59 -19.27
N VAL A 265 -13.27 14.47 -17.94
CA VAL A 265 -14.24 15.25 -17.15
C VAL A 265 -13.66 16.63 -16.86
N ALA A 266 -14.37 17.69 -17.23
CA ALA A 266 -13.92 19.06 -16.98
C ALA A 266 -13.81 19.36 -15.48
N GLY A 267 -12.78 20.11 -15.09
CA GLY A 267 -12.51 20.45 -13.67
C GLY A 267 -12.04 19.26 -12.81
N PHE A 268 -11.57 18.22 -13.48
CA PHE A 268 -11.13 16.97 -12.84
C PHE A 268 -9.76 16.55 -13.37
N ARG A 269 -8.85 16.27 -12.46
CA ARG A 269 -7.49 15.79 -12.80
C ARG A 269 -7.31 14.37 -12.33
N VAL A 270 -6.79 13.51 -13.20
CA VAL A 270 -6.38 12.14 -12.87
C VAL A 270 -4.84 12.07 -12.89
N PHE A 271 -4.27 11.49 -11.86
CA PHE A 271 -2.82 11.20 -11.80
C PHE A 271 -2.61 9.77 -12.32
N PRO A 272 -1.85 9.59 -13.42
CA PRO A 272 -1.65 8.29 -14.03
C PRO A 272 -1.02 7.29 -13.05
N SER A 273 -1.59 6.09 -13.02
CA SER A 273 -1.15 5.01 -12.13
C SER A 273 -1.13 3.66 -12.87
N PRO A 274 -0.07 2.86 -12.75
CA PRO A 274 -0.02 1.50 -13.29
C PRO A 274 -0.68 0.46 -12.38
N THR A 275 -1.33 0.89 -11.29
CA THR A 275 -1.93 -0.02 -10.29
C THR A 275 -3.45 -0.11 -10.45
N ASN A 276 -4.08 -0.96 -9.63
CA ASN A 276 -5.54 -1.05 -9.55
C ASN A 276 -6.20 0.17 -8.86
N TYR A 277 -5.42 1.16 -8.42
CA TYR A 277 -5.91 2.40 -7.81
C TYR A 277 -5.16 3.61 -8.37
N PHE A 278 -5.77 4.77 -8.28
CA PHE A 278 -5.20 6.03 -8.76
C PHE A 278 -5.71 7.22 -7.96
N LEU A 279 -4.94 8.28 -7.95
CA LEU A 279 -5.27 9.55 -7.31
C LEU A 279 -6.01 10.45 -8.30
N CYS A 280 -6.99 11.18 -7.78
CA CYS A 280 -7.76 12.19 -8.51
C CYS A 280 -7.79 13.50 -7.74
N GLU A 281 -8.05 14.59 -8.44
CA GLU A 281 -8.24 15.91 -7.85
C GLU A 281 -9.44 16.62 -8.46
N LEU A 282 -10.28 17.20 -7.60
CA LEU A 282 -11.29 18.19 -7.98
C LEU A 282 -10.67 19.59 -7.84
N GLU A 283 -10.79 20.42 -8.88
CA GLU A 283 -10.21 21.76 -8.87
C GLU A 283 -10.99 22.72 -7.97
N GLN A 284 -12.31 22.58 -7.89
CA GLN A 284 -13.22 23.57 -7.27
C GLN A 284 -14.11 23.02 -6.15
N ALA A 285 -13.86 21.78 -5.70
CA ALA A 285 -14.65 21.16 -4.65
C ALA A 285 -13.75 20.30 -3.73
N THR A 286 -14.30 19.86 -2.61
CA THR A 286 -13.55 19.00 -1.67
C THR A 286 -13.89 17.52 -1.87
N ALA A 287 -12.89 16.68 -1.63
CA ALA A 287 -13.05 15.23 -1.61
C ALA A 287 -14.06 14.78 -0.55
N ALA A 288 -14.12 15.47 0.57
CA ALA A 288 -15.06 15.21 1.65
C ALA A 288 -16.53 15.40 1.20
N GLU A 289 -16.82 16.49 0.47
CA GLU A 289 -18.16 16.73 -0.06
C GLU A 289 -18.52 15.69 -1.13
N LEU A 290 -17.61 15.41 -2.07
CA LEU A 290 -17.82 14.38 -3.09
C LEU A 290 -18.07 13.01 -2.46
N LYS A 291 -17.27 12.59 -1.49
CA LYS A 291 -17.44 11.35 -0.73
C LYS A 291 -18.84 11.25 -0.11
N LYS A 292 -19.30 12.33 0.52
CA LYS A 292 -20.62 12.39 1.14
C LYS A 292 -21.75 12.24 0.11
N GLN A 293 -21.64 12.92 -1.05
CA GLN A 293 -22.64 12.85 -2.11
C GLN A 293 -22.68 11.46 -2.76
N LEU A 294 -21.54 10.90 -3.13
CA LEU A 294 -21.41 9.57 -3.72
C LEU A 294 -22.00 8.50 -2.79
N LEU A 295 -21.64 8.52 -1.51
CA LEU A 295 -22.15 7.55 -0.55
C LEU A 295 -23.67 7.67 -0.35
N LYS A 296 -24.18 8.88 -0.10
CA LYS A 296 -25.61 9.07 0.20
C LYS A 296 -26.53 8.81 -0.98
N ARG A 297 -26.12 9.20 -2.20
CA ARG A 297 -26.99 9.12 -3.38
C ARG A 297 -26.82 7.82 -4.16
N HIS A 298 -25.63 7.22 -4.14
CA HIS A 298 -25.28 6.10 -5.01
C HIS A 298 -24.70 4.89 -4.28
N GLY A 299 -24.40 5.00 -2.99
CA GLY A 299 -23.81 3.92 -2.21
C GLY A 299 -22.33 3.64 -2.53
N PHE A 300 -21.62 4.60 -3.14
CA PHE A 300 -20.20 4.43 -3.48
C PHE A 300 -19.29 5.15 -2.48
N LEU A 301 -18.33 4.44 -1.94
CA LEU A 301 -17.35 4.98 -1.01
C LEU A 301 -16.01 5.21 -1.70
N ILE A 302 -15.47 6.43 -1.60
CA ILE A 302 -14.12 6.79 -2.07
C ILE A 302 -13.21 7.11 -0.88
N ARG A 303 -11.89 7.10 -1.11
CA ARG A 303 -10.90 7.53 -0.12
C ARG A 303 -10.61 9.03 -0.28
N ASP A 304 -11.10 9.83 0.65
CA ASP A 304 -10.68 11.22 0.78
C ASP A 304 -9.17 11.26 1.12
N ALA A 305 -8.36 11.77 0.21
CA ALA A 305 -6.91 11.81 0.32
C ALA A 305 -6.38 13.18 0.79
N SER A 306 -7.24 14.11 1.18
CA SER A 306 -6.84 15.45 1.62
C SER A 306 -5.94 15.46 2.86
N ASN A 307 -5.97 14.39 3.65
CA ASN A 307 -5.14 14.23 4.84
C ASN A 307 -3.73 13.67 4.55
N PHE A 308 -3.42 13.31 3.31
CA PHE A 308 -2.04 12.97 2.94
C PHE A 308 -1.20 14.25 2.85
N ARG A 309 0.00 14.22 3.41
CA ARG A 309 0.92 15.36 3.37
C ARG A 309 1.21 15.78 1.92
N GLY A 310 1.11 17.08 1.65
CA GLY A 310 1.31 17.64 0.31
C GLY A 310 0.09 17.59 -0.60
N LEU A 311 -1.03 16.96 -0.19
CA LEU A 311 -2.27 16.96 -0.97
C LEU A 311 -3.23 18.06 -0.50
N ARG A 312 -4.11 18.50 -1.42
CA ARG A 312 -5.12 19.55 -1.23
C ARG A 312 -6.49 18.94 -0.93
N PRO A 313 -7.47 19.74 -0.42
CA PRO A 313 -8.81 19.26 -0.09
C PRO A 313 -9.58 18.57 -1.22
N GLY A 314 -9.23 18.85 -2.48
CA GLY A 314 -9.84 18.21 -3.65
C GLY A 314 -9.32 16.81 -3.99
N HIS A 315 -8.26 16.33 -3.34
CA HIS A 315 -7.65 15.05 -3.68
C HIS A 315 -8.40 13.87 -3.07
N PHE A 316 -8.65 12.86 -3.89
CA PHE A 316 -9.20 11.57 -3.45
C PHE A 316 -8.62 10.42 -4.25
N ARG A 317 -8.63 9.23 -3.66
CA ARG A 317 -8.14 8.01 -4.29
C ARG A 317 -9.31 7.09 -4.59
N VAL A 318 -9.23 6.43 -5.75
CA VAL A 318 -10.19 5.44 -6.24
C VAL A 318 -9.46 4.15 -6.56
N ALA A 319 -10.03 3.00 -6.19
CA ALA A 319 -9.58 1.69 -6.61
C ALA A 319 -10.60 1.05 -7.56
N ALA A 320 -10.15 0.66 -8.75
CA ALA A 320 -11.00 0.05 -9.77
C ALA A 320 -11.62 -1.26 -9.26
N GLN A 321 -12.88 -1.49 -9.63
CA GLN A 321 -13.65 -2.69 -9.37
C GLN A 321 -13.91 -3.45 -10.69
N ASN A 322 -14.92 -4.30 -10.75
CA ASN A 322 -15.35 -4.91 -12.01
C ASN A 322 -15.97 -3.87 -12.95
N LYS A 323 -16.06 -4.20 -14.24
CA LYS A 323 -16.52 -3.28 -15.31
C LYS A 323 -17.90 -2.68 -15.03
N THR A 324 -18.84 -3.47 -14.52
CA THR A 324 -20.21 -3.02 -14.24
C THR A 324 -20.21 -1.94 -13.16
N LEU A 325 -19.57 -2.21 -12.02
CA LEU A 325 -19.46 -1.26 -10.91
C LEU A 325 -18.68 -0.01 -11.31
N ASN A 326 -17.63 -0.15 -12.13
CA ASN A 326 -16.84 0.98 -12.62
C ASN A 326 -17.68 1.91 -13.50
N ASN A 327 -18.52 1.37 -14.40
CA ASN A 327 -19.41 2.18 -15.25
C ASN A 327 -20.44 2.95 -14.42
N GLU A 328 -21.07 2.28 -13.46
CA GLU A 328 -22.01 2.91 -12.54
C GLU A 328 -21.36 4.01 -11.70
N PHE A 329 -20.13 3.73 -11.20
CA PHE A 329 -19.36 4.69 -10.43
C PHE A 329 -19.01 5.93 -11.26
N ILE A 330 -18.53 5.76 -12.50
CA ILE A 330 -18.19 6.88 -13.39
C ILE A 330 -19.42 7.74 -13.67
N HIS A 331 -20.58 7.11 -13.92
CA HIS A 331 -21.83 7.84 -14.13
C HIS A 331 -22.23 8.63 -12.87
N ALA A 332 -22.21 8.01 -11.70
CA ALA A 332 -22.51 8.64 -10.42
C ALA A 332 -21.55 9.80 -10.10
N LEU A 333 -20.24 9.60 -10.37
CA LEU A 333 -19.22 10.62 -10.15
C LEU A 333 -19.48 11.87 -11.00
N LYS A 334 -19.74 11.70 -12.31
CA LYS A 334 -20.10 12.80 -13.22
C LYS A 334 -21.34 13.55 -12.74
N ALA A 335 -22.38 12.85 -12.32
CA ALA A 335 -23.61 13.45 -11.78
C ALA A 335 -23.34 14.24 -10.49
N CYS A 336 -22.51 13.71 -9.57
CA CYS A 336 -22.15 14.41 -8.33
C CYS A 336 -21.30 15.65 -8.60
N ILE A 337 -20.32 15.59 -9.52
CA ILE A 337 -19.48 16.75 -9.87
C ILE A 337 -20.34 17.88 -10.43
N ASN A 338 -21.24 17.59 -11.37
CA ASN A 338 -22.16 18.58 -11.93
C ASN A 338 -23.07 19.21 -10.87
N ALA A 339 -23.44 18.46 -9.83
CA ALA A 339 -24.26 18.97 -8.73
C ALA A 339 -23.47 19.83 -7.72
N ILE A 340 -22.19 19.59 -7.55
CA ILE A 340 -21.30 20.31 -6.63
C ILE A 340 -20.75 21.60 -7.31
N GLN A 341 -20.62 21.61 -8.64
CA GLN A 341 -20.12 22.74 -9.45
C GLN A 341 -21.22 23.37 -10.32
N PRO A 342 -22.31 23.89 -9.76
CA PRO A 342 -23.46 24.33 -10.57
C PRO A 342 -23.25 25.60 -11.40
N CYS A 343 -22.07 26.25 -11.41
CA CYS A 343 -21.90 27.61 -11.96
C CYS A 343 -20.67 27.80 -12.88
N LEU A 344 -20.37 26.85 -13.76
CA LEU A 344 -19.33 27.09 -14.80
C LEU A 344 -19.88 27.16 -16.24
N SER A 345 -21.19 27.21 -16.43
CA SER A 345 -21.80 27.35 -17.75
C SER A 345 -22.56 28.68 -17.88
N TYR A 346 -21.84 29.80 -17.86
CA TYR A 346 -22.23 30.99 -18.63
C TYR A 346 -21.01 31.89 -18.81
N PRO A 347 -20.47 32.05 -20.00
CA PRO A 347 -19.72 33.25 -20.33
C PRO A 347 -20.71 34.39 -20.34
N SER A 348 -20.56 35.34 -19.42
CA SER A 348 -21.19 36.65 -19.54
C SER A 348 -20.80 37.30 -20.86
N HIS A 349 -21.79 37.69 -21.62
CA HIS A 349 -21.69 38.47 -22.85
C HIS A 349 -20.88 39.72 -22.71
#